data_59235399672e949f736af5ba1ffbe8a0
#
_entry.id   59235399672e949f736af5ba1ffbe8a0
#
_cell.length_a   1.000
_cell.length_b   1.000
_cell.length_c   1.000
_cell.angle_alpha   90.00
_cell.angle_beta   90.00
_cell.angle_gamma   90.00
#
_symmetry.space_group_name_H-M   'P 1'
#
loop_
_entity.id
_entity.type
_entity.pdbx_description
1 polymer ?
#
loop_
_entity_poly.entity_id
_entity_poly.type
_entity_poly.pdbx_seq_one_letter_code
_entity_poly.pdbx_strand_id
1 'polypeptide(L)'
;DQIKAMQVDLEERLDKKAYEAAKLYYHIEDYPAAHYALKNVLRDDSENIYRKDVLYYTALSSYQYAINSVEEKKKERFLTFVDDYYNYISEYPESKEVKELDGLYKRAQKELDRLNRN
;
A
#
# COMPACT_ATOMS: atom_id res chain seq x y z
N ASP A 1 12.17 27.92 -16.92
CA ASP A 1 13.58 28.09 -17.30
C ASP A 1 14.37 26.81 -17.00
N GLN A 2 15.65 26.82 -17.31
CA GLN A 2 16.49 25.64 -17.15
C GLN A 2 16.62 25.18 -15.70
N ILE A 3 16.69 26.13 -14.77
CA ILE A 3 16.82 25.78 -13.34
C ILE A 3 15.57 25.05 -12.86
N LYS A 4 14.39 25.54 -13.19
CA LYS A 4 13.13 24.88 -12.81
C LYS A 4 13.02 23.50 -13.46
N ALA A 5 13.39 23.37 -14.73
CA ALA A 5 13.36 22.08 -15.42
C ALA A 5 14.29 21.07 -14.76
N MET A 6 15.47 21.49 -14.34
CA MET A 6 16.44 20.65 -13.64
C MET A 6 15.92 20.23 -12.27
N GLN A 7 15.26 21.14 -11.53
CA GLN A 7 14.69 20.83 -10.23
C GLN A 7 13.55 19.81 -10.33
N VAL A 8 12.66 19.96 -11.32
CA VAL A 8 11.57 19.02 -11.56
C VAL A 8 12.13 17.63 -11.89
N ASP A 9 13.13 17.57 -12.78
CA ASP A 9 13.75 16.29 -13.14
C ASP A 9 14.38 15.60 -11.94
N LEU A 10 15.06 16.36 -11.09
CA LEU A 10 15.66 15.81 -9.87
C LEU A 10 14.59 15.30 -8.92
N GLU A 11 13.51 16.05 -8.71
CA GLU A 11 12.41 15.63 -7.84
C GLU A 11 11.76 14.33 -8.35
N GLU A 12 11.53 14.22 -9.66
CA GLU A 12 10.97 13.00 -10.24
C GLU A 12 11.88 11.80 -10.05
N ARG A 13 13.19 11.97 -10.17
CA ARG A 13 14.15 10.89 -9.94
C ARG A 13 14.19 10.47 -8.48
N LEU A 14 14.11 11.42 -7.55
CA LEU A 14 14.06 11.11 -6.12
C LEU A 14 12.75 10.40 -5.75
N ASP A 15 11.64 10.86 -6.31
CA ASP A 15 10.34 10.21 -6.11
C ASP A 15 10.37 8.76 -6.59
N LYS A 16 10.91 8.54 -7.77
CA LYS A 16 11.03 7.19 -8.34
C LYS A 16 11.92 6.31 -7.47
N LYS A 17 13.07 6.83 -7.04
CA LYS A 17 14.01 6.08 -6.22
C LYS A 17 13.37 5.66 -4.90
N ALA A 18 12.66 6.57 -4.23
CA ALA A 18 11.99 6.29 -2.97
C ALA A 18 10.92 5.21 -3.14
N TYR A 19 10.09 5.35 -4.18
CA TYR A 19 9.03 4.40 -4.48
C TYR A 19 9.60 3.01 -4.80
N GLU A 20 10.59 2.95 -5.70
CA GLU A 20 11.15 1.66 -6.14
C GLU A 20 11.86 0.93 -5.01
N ALA A 21 12.57 1.67 -4.15
CA ALA A 21 13.24 1.08 -2.99
C ALA A 21 12.22 0.44 -2.03
N ALA A 22 11.09 1.14 -1.79
CA ALA A 22 10.04 0.62 -0.92
C ALA A 22 9.33 -0.58 -1.55
N LYS A 23 9.03 -0.50 -2.86
CA LYS A 23 8.35 -1.57 -3.60
C LYS A 23 9.19 -2.85 -3.66
N LEU A 24 10.50 -2.73 -3.62
CA LEU A 24 11.39 -3.89 -3.64
C LEU A 24 11.08 -4.85 -2.50
N TYR A 25 10.78 -4.32 -1.31
CA TYR A 25 10.42 -5.17 -0.17
C TYR A 25 9.20 -6.03 -0.47
N TYR A 26 8.22 -5.49 -1.20
CA TYR A 26 7.06 -6.27 -1.62
C TYR A 26 7.46 -7.41 -2.54
N HIS A 27 8.33 -7.16 -3.50
CA HIS A 27 8.75 -8.17 -4.47
C HIS A 27 9.61 -9.29 -3.85
N ILE A 28 10.34 -8.99 -2.77
CA ILE A 28 11.06 -10.04 -2.05
C ILE A 28 10.21 -10.66 -0.94
N GLU A 29 8.93 -10.34 -0.90
CA GLU A 29 7.94 -10.90 0.01
C GLU A 29 8.18 -10.58 1.48
N ASP A 30 8.89 -9.49 1.76
CA ASP A 30 8.99 -8.95 3.12
C ASP A 30 7.86 -7.95 3.32
N TYR A 31 6.66 -8.48 3.56
CA TYR A 31 5.45 -7.66 3.58
C TYR A 31 5.39 -6.65 4.72
N PRO A 32 5.78 -6.98 5.95
CA PRO A 32 5.82 -5.96 7.00
C PRO A 32 6.80 -4.83 6.68
N ALA A 33 7.99 -5.15 6.13
CA ALA A 33 8.94 -4.12 5.73
C ALA A 33 8.41 -3.30 4.57
N ALA A 34 7.75 -3.94 3.60
CA ALA A 34 7.13 -3.24 2.46
C ALA A 34 6.08 -2.24 2.94
N HIS A 35 5.19 -2.67 3.82
CA HIS A 35 4.13 -1.81 4.35
C HIS A 35 4.72 -0.59 5.06
N TYR A 36 5.70 -0.81 5.92
CA TYR A 36 6.37 0.26 6.64
C TYR A 36 7.07 1.23 5.69
N ALA A 37 7.86 0.70 4.75
CA ALA A 37 8.63 1.54 3.82
C ALA A 37 7.73 2.34 2.89
N LEU A 38 6.65 1.73 2.38
CA LEU A 38 5.71 2.42 1.49
C LEU A 38 4.97 3.55 2.22
N LYS A 39 4.56 3.32 3.47
CA LYS A 39 3.94 4.38 4.27
C LYS A 39 4.91 5.52 4.51
N ASN A 40 6.18 5.22 4.73
CA ASN A 40 7.20 6.24 4.93
C ASN A 40 7.42 7.09 3.67
N VAL A 41 7.30 6.52 2.48
CA VAL A 41 7.41 7.29 1.23
C VAL A 41 6.43 8.47 1.25
N LEU A 42 5.16 8.21 1.59
CA LEU A 42 4.13 9.25 1.58
C LEU A 42 4.17 10.14 2.82
N ARG A 43 4.66 9.63 3.95
CA ARG A 43 4.87 10.45 5.14
C ARG A 43 5.94 11.50 4.89
N ASP A 44 7.02 11.10 4.21
CA ASP A 44 8.15 12.01 3.92
C ASP A 44 7.83 12.95 2.76
N ASP A 45 7.04 12.49 1.78
CA ASP A 45 6.63 13.29 0.63
C ASP A 45 5.23 12.86 0.17
N SER A 46 4.20 13.51 0.72
CA SER A 46 2.80 13.20 0.38
C SER A 46 2.46 13.49 -1.09
N GLU A 47 3.29 14.31 -1.76
CA GLU A 47 3.11 14.71 -3.15
C GLU A 47 3.94 13.87 -4.12
N ASN A 48 4.53 12.76 -3.65
CA ASN A 48 5.29 11.85 -4.52
C ASN A 48 4.45 11.47 -5.74
N ILE A 49 5.02 11.59 -6.93
CA ILE A 49 4.29 11.35 -8.19
C ILE A 49 3.81 9.90 -8.32
N TYR A 50 4.35 8.98 -7.53
CA TYR A 50 3.92 7.59 -7.49
C TYR A 50 2.91 7.31 -6.37
N ARG A 51 2.26 8.34 -5.82
CA ARG A 51 1.32 8.20 -4.71
C ARG A 51 0.29 7.09 -4.93
N LYS A 52 -0.31 7.05 -6.13
CA LYS A 52 -1.29 6.02 -6.46
C LYS A 52 -0.69 4.61 -6.31
N ASP A 53 0.47 4.39 -6.90
CA ASP A 53 1.14 3.10 -6.85
C ASP A 53 1.59 2.76 -5.43
N VAL A 54 2.05 3.76 -4.66
CA VAL A 54 2.43 3.54 -3.26
C VAL A 54 1.23 3.09 -2.43
N LEU A 55 0.09 3.75 -2.58
CA LEU A 55 -1.14 3.35 -1.86
C LEU A 55 -1.60 1.96 -2.28
N TYR A 56 -1.49 1.62 -3.56
CA TYR A 56 -1.84 0.30 -4.07
C TYR A 56 -0.96 -0.79 -3.43
N TYR A 57 0.36 -0.63 -3.48
CA TYR A 57 1.27 -1.62 -2.90
C TYR A 57 1.20 -1.66 -1.38
N THR A 58 0.84 -0.54 -0.73
CA THR A 58 0.60 -0.52 0.71
C THR A 58 -0.56 -1.48 1.05
N ALA A 59 -1.66 -1.39 0.30
CA ALA A 59 -2.80 -2.28 0.51
C ALA A 59 -2.46 -3.74 0.21
N LEU A 60 -1.76 -4.01 -0.90
CA LEU A 60 -1.32 -5.37 -1.22
C LEU A 60 -0.43 -5.95 -0.12
N SER A 61 0.49 -5.13 0.41
CA SER A 61 1.43 -5.56 1.45
C SER A 61 0.69 -5.91 2.75
N SER A 62 -0.24 -5.07 3.19
CA SER A 62 -1.00 -5.35 4.41
C SER A 62 -1.90 -6.57 4.25
N TYR A 63 -2.48 -6.80 3.07
CA TYR A 63 -3.25 -8.00 2.81
C TYR A 63 -2.39 -9.26 2.92
N GLN A 64 -1.24 -9.28 2.22
CA GLN A 64 -0.33 -10.42 2.26
C GLN A 64 0.21 -10.67 3.67
N TYR A 65 0.51 -9.60 4.39
CA TYR A 65 0.95 -9.72 5.76
C TYR A 65 -0.13 -10.39 6.64
N ALA A 66 -1.38 -9.98 6.47
CA ALA A 66 -2.48 -10.53 7.24
C ALA A 66 -2.69 -12.03 6.97
N ILE A 67 -2.75 -12.44 5.69
CA ILE A 67 -3.01 -13.85 5.36
C ILE A 67 -1.87 -14.77 5.77
N ASN A 68 -0.65 -14.25 5.88
CA ASN A 68 0.52 -15.04 6.28
C ASN A 68 0.81 -14.94 7.78
N SER A 69 -0.06 -14.30 8.55
CA SER A 69 0.13 -14.11 9.99
C SER A 69 -0.42 -15.28 10.80
N VAL A 70 0.10 -15.39 12.02
CA VAL A 70 -0.49 -16.34 13.00
C VAL A 70 -1.93 -15.92 13.32
N GLU A 71 -2.75 -16.88 13.72
CA GLU A 71 -4.19 -16.67 13.92
C GLU A 71 -4.48 -15.50 14.87
N GLU A 72 -3.72 -15.40 15.96
CA GLU A 72 -3.93 -14.38 17.00
C GLU A 72 -3.68 -12.97 16.52
N LYS A 73 -2.96 -12.79 15.40
CA LYS A 73 -2.63 -11.48 14.84
C LYS A 73 -3.46 -11.13 13.61
N LYS A 74 -4.20 -12.09 13.06
CA LYS A 74 -4.91 -11.87 11.80
C LYS A 74 -5.94 -10.77 11.87
N LYS A 75 -6.70 -10.68 12.97
CA LYS A 75 -7.77 -9.68 13.09
C LYS A 75 -7.20 -8.27 12.95
N GLU A 76 -6.18 -7.92 13.74
CA GLU A 76 -5.62 -6.58 13.70
C GLU A 76 -4.98 -6.29 12.33
N ARG A 77 -4.38 -7.29 11.69
CA ARG A 77 -3.70 -7.10 10.41
C ARG A 77 -4.68 -7.00 9.25
N PHE A 78 -5.81 -7.73 9.28
CA PHE A 78 -6.87 -7.51 8.29
C PHE A 78 -7.53 -6.15 8.46
N LEU A 79 -7.68 -5.66 9.70
CA LEU A 79 -8.22 -4.31 9.91
C LEU A 79 -7.28 -3.25 9.35
N THR A 80 -5.98 -3.43 9.46
CA THR A 80 -5.00 -2.54 8.83
C THR A 80 -5.17 -2.53 7.31
N PHE A 81 -5.35 -3.71 6.70
CA PHE A 81 -5.62 -3.79 5.26
C PHE A 81 -6.90 -3.04 4.89
N VAL A 82 -7.97 -3.17 5.68
CA VAL A 82 -9.22 -2.48 5.41
C VAL A 82 -9.00 -0.97 5.37
N ASP A 83 -8.22 -0.42 6.31
CA ASP A 83 -7.88 1.00 6.30
C ASP A 83 -7.11 1.39 5.03
N ASP A 84 -6.12 0.59 4.65
CA ASP A 84 -5.31 0.83 3.45
C ASP A 84 -6.16 0.73 2.18
N TYR A 85 -7.09 -0.22 2.14
CA TYR A 85 -8.05 -0.36 1.05
C TYR A 85 -8.89 0.91 0.89
N TYR A 86 -9.47 1.40 1.97
CA TYR A 86 -10.29 2.61 1.92
C TYR A 86 -9.47 3.85 1.53
N ASN A 87 -8.24 3.94 1.99
CA ASN A 87 -7.36 5.05 1.60
C ASN A 87 -7.14 5.06 0.10
N TYR A 88 -6.98 3.89 -0.52
CA TYR A 88 -6.81 3.82 -1.97
C TYR A 88 -8.09 4.17 -2.72
N ILE A 89 -9.21 3.51 -2.41
CA ILE A 89 -10.43 3.70 -3.19
C ILE A 89 -11.04 5.09 -3.01
N SER A 90 -10.80 5.75 -1.88
CA SER A 90 -11.30 7.11 -1.67
C SER A 90 -10.61 8.13 -2.58
N GLU A 91 -9.33 7.91 -2.91
CA GLU A 91 -8.60 8.80 -3.80
C GLU A 91 -8.68 8.38 -5.27
N TYR A 92 -8.77 7.08 -5.54
CA TYR A 92 -8.72 6.55 -6.92
C TYR A 92 -9.88 5.61 -7.22
N PRO A 93 -11.13 6.07 -7.03
CA PRO A 93 -12.29 5.17 -7.16
C PRO A 93 -12.52 4.61 -8.56
N GLU A 94 -11.95 5.25 -9.59
CA GLU A 94 -12.13 4.83 -10.97
C GLU A 94 -10.94 4.11 -11.57
N SER A 95 -9.92 3.79 -10.75
CA SER A 95 -8.75 3.09 -11.26
C SER A 95 -9.08 1.63 -11.56
N LYS A 96 -8.34 1.04 -12.49
CA LYS A 96 -8.50 -0.37 -12.86
C LYS A 96 -8.17 -1.32 -11.72
N GLU A 97 -7.31 -0.90 -10.77
CA GLU A 97 -6.88 -1.71 -9.64
C GLU A 97 -7.96 -1.87 -8.56
N VAL A 98 -9.02 -1.04 -8.60
CA VAL A 98 -10.12 -1.10 -7.63
C VAL A 98 -10.78 -2.48 -7.66
N LYS A 99 -10.97 -3.06 -8.84
CA LYS A 99 -11.61 -4.38 -8.97
C LYS A 99 -10.84 -5.46 -8.22
N GLU A 100 -9.52 -5.46 -8.36
CA GLU A 100 -8.65 -6.40 -7.65
C GLU A 100 -8.75 -6.19 -6.15
N LEU A 101 -8.63 -4.93 -5.71
CA LEU A 101 -8.68 -4.60 -4.28
C LEU A 101 -10.04 -4.91 -3.67
N ASP A 102 -11.13 -4.72 -4.42
CA ASP A 102 -12.47 -5.10 -3.97
C ASP A 102 -12.56 -6.61 -3.69
N GLY A 103 -11.93 -7.41 -4.54
CA GLY A 103 -11.87 -8.85 -4.35
C GLY A 103 -11.12 -9.22 -3.06
N LEU A 104 -10.00 -8.57 -2.82
CA LEU A 104 -9.24 -8.78 -1.59
C LEU A 104 -10.04 -8.31 -0.36
N TYR A 105 -10.73 -7.20 -0.48
CA TYR A 105 -11.58 -6.68 0.59
C TYR A 105 -12.67 -7.67 0.98
N LYS A 106 -13.34 -8.27 -0.01
CA LYS A 106 -14.38 -9.28 0.26
C LYS A 106 -13.80 -10.49 1.01
N ARG A 107 -12.61 -10.94 0.61
CA ARG A 107 -11.94 -12.04 1.31
C ARG A 107 -11.57 -11.66 2.74
N ALA A 108 -11.08 -10.42 2.93
CA ALA A 108 -10.75 -9.91 4.26
C ALA A 108 -11.99 -9.87 5.15
N GLN A 109 -13.15 -9.44 4.61
CA GLN A 109 -14.39 -9.40 5.37
C GLN A 109 -14.82 -10.80 5.82
N LYS A 110 -14.70 -11.80 4.95
CA LYS A 110 -15.00 -13.18 5.33
C LYS A 110 -14.11 -13.66 6.46
N GLU A 111 -12.82 -13.35 6.38
CA GLU A 111 -11.88 -13.73 7.44
C GLU A 111 -12.17 -12.99 8.74
N LEU A 112 -12.49 -11.71 8.68
CA LEU A 112 -12.87 -10.95 9.87
C LEU A 112 -14.14 -11.51 10.51
N ASP A 113 -15.14 -11.89 9.71
CA ASP A 113 -16.35 -12.52 10.21
C ASP A 113 -16.03 -13.84 10.91
N ARG A 114 -15.16 -14.65 10.31
CA ARG A 114 -14.71 -15.91 10.91
C ARG A 114 -14.01 -15.68 12.25
N LEU A 115 -13.10 -14.72 12.29
CA LEU A 115 -12.32 -14.40 13.49
C LEU A 115 -13.20 -13.84 14.62
N ASN A 116 -14.24 -13.10 14.26
CA ASN A 116 -15.16 -12.52 15.25
C ASN A 116 -16.13 -13.55 15.86
N ARG A 117 -16.30 -14.72 15.22
CA ARG A 117 -17.17 -15.78 15.73
C ARG A 117 -16.51 -16.65 16.79
N ASN A 118 -15.22 -16.51 16.97
CA ASN A 118 -14.48 -17.33 17.95
C ASN A 118 -14.29 -16.61 19.27
#